data_9f1629d9afa25112dbd65906ce360212
#
_entry.id   9f1629d9afa25112dbd65906ce360212
#
_cell.length_a   1.000
_cell.length_b   1.000
_cell.length_c   1.000
_cell.angle_alpha   90.00
_cell.angle_beta   90.00
_cell.angle_gamma   90.00
#
_symmetry.space_group_name_H-M   'P 1'
#
loop_
_entity.id
_entity.type
_entity.pdbx_description
1 polymer ?
#
loop_
_entity_poly.entity_id
_entity_poly.type
_entity_poly.pdbx_seq_one_letter_code
_entity_poly.pdbx_strand_id
1 'polypeptide(L)'
;MVRLWEVNEMKRTYSVSSYAKLYEKYCKENLPSEADDIFKKADEYYMEFMRRDMPDLGKNMMAANMYDWFTIVSFYEASGHRLDGEVLLRIKRDAAEKMKFLGKIVNGNRSNWPYKLFEKTYVKFNKMQKEHQAKGEWMDSWKVEINPDGRTEGFCFHLIGCPIAKHAKEHGYADLLPYLCRTDHYLAEVMHARLIRTQIEALGGDCCDYWYVGDESPALEQYKDLEKI
;
A
#
# COMPACT_ATOMS: atom_id res chain seq x y z
N MET A 1 -18.34 41.95 -21.47
CA MET A 1 -18.64 40.51 -21.49
C MET A 1 -17.37 39.79 -21.08
N VAL A 2 -17.15 39.66 -19.77
CA VAL A 2 -15.94 39.03 -19.20
C VAL A 2 -16.26 37.55 -19.05
N ARG A 3 -15.58 36.69 -19.82
CA ARG A 3 -15.65 35.23 -19.67
C ARG A 3 -15.04 34.89 -18.32
N LEU A 4 -15.85 34.39 -17.42
CA LEU A 4 -15.42 33.67 -16.24
C LEU A 4 -14.57 32.49 -16.73
N TRP A 5 -13.24 32.56 -16.53
CA TRP A 5 -12.36 31.44 -16.67
C TRP A 5 -12.70 30.46 -15.54
N GLU A 6 -13.22 29.30 -15.92
CA GLU A 6 -13.30 28.14 -15.05
C GLU A 6 -11.94 27.99 -14.39
N VAL A 7 -11.89 28.09 -13.09
CA VAL A 7 -10.75 27.69 -12.28
C VAL A 7 -10.64 26.18 -12.47
N ASN A 8 -9.82 25.77 -13.46
CA ASN A 8 -9.36 24.41 -13.55
C ASN A 8 -8.68 24.12 -12.20
N GLU A 9 -9.30 23.31 -11.35
CA GLU A 9 -8.67 22.82 -10.13
C GLU A 9 -7.33 22.25 -10.56
N MET A 10 -6.25 22.93 -10.22
CA MET A 10 -4.88 22.48 -10.52
C MET A 10 -4.71 21.13 -9.86
N LYS A 11 -4.59 20.07 -10.67
CA LYS A 11 -4.49 18.70 -10.18
C LYS A 11 -3.28 18.61 -9.25
N ARG A 12 -3.52 18.33 -7.98
CA ARG A 12 -2.48 18.21 -6.97
C ARG A 12 -1.53 17.06 -7.28
N THR A 13 -0.25 17.20 -6.94
CA THR A 13 0.79 16.24 -7.32
C THR A 13 0.60 14.89 -6.66
N TYR A 14 0.14 14.86 -5.39
CA TYR A 14 -0.19 13.61 -4.69
C TYR A 14 -1.37 12.84 -5.30
N SER A 15 -2.12 13.43 -6.23
CA SER A 15 -3.30 12.79 -6.84
C SER A 15 -3.01 11.51 -7.63
N VAL A 16 -1.73 11.17 -7.85
CA VAL A 16 -1.30 9.90 -8.43
C VAL A 16 -1.49 8.72 -7.48
N SER A 17 -1.57 8.98 -6.17
CA SER A 17 -1.75 7.98 -5.13
C SER A 17 -3.18 7.47 -5.04
N SER A 18 -3.32 6.19 -4.74
CA SER A 18 -4.62 5.57 -4.45
C SER A 18 -5.25 6.12 -3.16
N TYR A 19 -4.45 6.66 -2.24
CA TYR A 19 -4.90 7.23 -0.97
C TYR A 19 -5.40 8.67 -1.07
N ALA A 20 -5.02 9.41 -2.12
CA ALA A 20 -5.36 10.83 -2.27
C ALA A 20 -6.85 11.13 -2.04
N LYS A 21 -7.71 10.49 -2.84
CA LYS A 21 -9.17 10.68 -2.74
C LYS A 21 -9.76 10.23 -1.42
N LEU A 22 -9.14 9.26 -0.75
CA LEU A 22 -9.60 8.75 0.55
C LEU A 22 -9.35 9.80 1.63
N TYR A 23 -8.14 10.37 1.68
CA TYR A 23 -7.81 11.45 2.61
C TYR A 23 -8.61 12.72 2.33
N GLU A 24 -8.71 13.15 1.06
CA GLU A 24 -9.50 14.33 0.70
C GLU A 24 -10.96 14.19 1.15
N LYS A 25 -11.56 13.01 0.91
CA LYS A 25 -12.92 12.74 1.36
C LYS A 25 -13.04 12.83 2.88
N TYR A 26 -12.11 12.16 3.60
CA TYR A 26 -12.11 12.18 5.06
C TYR A 26 -11.98 13.60 5.61
N CYS A 27 -11.07 14.42 5.07
CA CYS A 27 -10.88 15.80 5.48
C CYS A 27 -12.13 16.64 5.25
N LYS A 28 -12.77 16.54 4.07
CA LYS A 28 -14.01 17.27 3.76
C LYS A 28 -15.17 16.91 4.71
N GLU A 29 -15.24 15.66 5.16
CA GLU A 29 -16.29 15.17 6.05
C GLU A 29 -16.01 15.47 7.53
N ASN A 30 -14.75 15.46 7.98
CA ASN A 30 -14.40 15.53 9.40
C ASN A 30 -13.64 16.81 9.80
N LEU A 31 -13.02 17.50 8.86
CA LEU A 31 -12.20 18.70 9.06
C LEU A 31 -12.55 19.80 8.01
N PRO A 32 -13.84 20.09 7.76
CA PRO A 32 -14.25 20.91 6.60
C PRO A 32 -13.66 22.31 6.60
N SER A 33 -13.46 22.94 7.76
CA SER A 33 -12.90 24.28 7.86
C SER A 33 -11.39 24.36 7.56
N GLU A 34 -10.67 23.23 7.60
CA GLU A 34 -9.23 23.16 7.42
C GLU A 34 -8.83 22.34 6.17
N ALA A 35 -9.81 21.73 5.50
CA ALA A 35 -9.56 20.77 4.43
C ALA A 35 -8.67 21.35 3.32
N ASP A 36 -8.95 22.55 2.85
CA ASP A 36 -8.20 23.19 1.75
C ASP A 36 -6.77 23.54 2.18
N ASP A 37 -6.56 23.98 3.41
CA ASP A 37 -5.22 24.24 3.95
C ASP A 37 -4.42 22.95 4.11
N ILE A 38 -5.07 21.88 4.59
CA ILE A 38 -4.44 20.55 4.68
C ILE A 38 -4.03 20.08 3.27
N PHE A 39 -4.90 20.20 2.28
CA PHE A 39 -4.60 19.78 0.91
C PHE A 39 -3.42 20.53 0.30
N LYS A 40 -3.37 21.84 0.52
CA LYS A 40 -2.26 22.66 0.04
C LYS A 40 -0.94 22.24 0.69
N LYS A 41 -0.91 22.12 2.01
CA LYS A 41 0.29 21.69 2.74
C LYS A 41 0.71 20.26 2.38
N ALA A 42 -0.25 19.35 2.23
CA ALA A 42 0.03 17.98 1.82
C ALA A 42 0.68 17.92 0.43
N ASP A 43 0.27 18.80 -0.50
CA ASP A 43 0.89 18.88 -1.82
C ASP A 43 2.34 19.40 -1.74
N GLU A 44 2.60 20.39 -0.89
CA GLU A 44 3.93 20.92 -0.63
C GLU A 44 4.86 19.84 -0.04
N TYR A 45 4.42 19.11 1.00
CA TYR A 45 5.17 17.99 1.60
C TYR A 45 5.40 16.86 0.61
N TYR A 46 4.37 16.48 -0.17
CA TYR A 46 4.50 15.43 -1.17
C TYR A 46 5.57 15.75 -2.22
N MET A 47 5.56 16.99 -2.74
CA MET A 47 6.57 17.45 -3.68
C MET A 47 7.98 17.45 -3.08
N GLU A 48 8.11 17.80 -1.80
CA GLU A 48 9.39 17.76 -1.09
C GLU A 48 9.90 16.32 -0.99
N PHE A 49 9.08 15.37 -0.51
CA PHE A 49 9.45 13.95 -0.41
C PHE A 49 9.81 13.36 -1.77
N MET A 50 9.01 13.64 -2.80
CA MET A 50 9.29 13.17 -4.16
C MET A 50 10.63 13.65 -4.70
N ARG A 51 11.02 14.88 -4.37
CA ARG A 51 12.28 15.47 -4.85
C ARG A 51 13.49 15.00 -4.06
N ARG A 52 13.35 14.86 -2.73
CA ARG A 52 14.45 14.57 -1.82
C ARG A 52 14.66 13.09 -1.58
N ASP A 53 13.58 12.33 -1.44
CA ASP A 53 13.61 11.01 -0.82
C ASP A 53 13.16 9.88 -1.75
N MET A 54 12.79 10.18 -3.02
CA MET A 54 12.32 9.13 -3.93
C MET A 54 13.46 8.17 -4.30
N PRO A 55 13.38 6.88 -3.89
CA PRO A 55 14.41 5.91 -4.18
C PRO A 55 14.38 5.48 -5.66
N ASP A 56 15.48 4.86 -6.13
CA ASP A 56 15.56 4.30 -7.49
C ASP A 56 14.75 3.00 -7.59
N LEU A 57 13.45 3.14 -7.78
CA LEU A 57 12.51 2.02 -7.95
C LEU A 57 12.19 1.69 -9.40
N GLY A 58 12.50 2.61 -10.32
CA GLY A 58 12.04 2.54 -11.71
C GLY A 58 10.54 2.78 -11.88
N LYS A 59 10.07 2.65 -13.12
CA LYS A 59 8.64 2.80 -13.48
C LYS A 59 7.96 1.43 -13.50
N ASN A 60 7.49 0.96 -12.37
CA ASN A 60 6.85 -0.34 -12.24
C ASN A 60 5.70 -0.32 -11.20
N MET A 61 5.01 -1.46 -11.05
CA MET A 61 3.88 -1.59 -10.15
C MET A 61 4.23 -1.35 -8.67
N MET A 62 5.45 -1.69 -8.24
CA MET A 62 5.86 -1.53 -6.85
C MET A 62 6.16 -0.08 -6.48
N ALA A 63 6.57 0.75 -7.45
CA ALA A 63 6.80 2.18 -7.23
C ALA A 63 5.54 2.91 -6.74
N ALA A 64 4.35 2.42 -7.11
CA ALA A 64 3.08 2.98 -6.65
C ALA A 64 2.96 2.97 -5.12
N ASN A 65 3.53 1.95 -4.44
CA ASN A 65 3.51 1.87 -2.98
C ASN A 65 4.28 3.04 -2.33
N MET A 66 5.35 3.52 -2.98
CA MET A 66 6.09 4.68 -2.46
C MET A 66 5.32 5.98 -2.66
N TYR A 67 4.60 6.14 -3.80
CA TYR A 67 3.70 7.28 -4.00
C TYR A 67 2.56 7.28 -2.96
N ASP A 68 2.01 6.12 -2.65
CA ASP A 68 1.01 5.96 -1.60
C ASP A 68 1.58 6.32 -0.23
N TRP A 69 2.79 5.86 0.09
CA TRP A 69 3.48 6.18 1.33
C TRP A 69 3.72 7.69 1.49
N PHE A 70 4.27 8.34 0.47
CA PHE A 70 4.49 9.78 0.51
C PHE A 70 3.19 10.57 0.66
N THR A 71 2.09 10.10 0.08
CA THR A 71 0.78 10.71 0.31
C THR A 71 0.35 10.57 1.77
N ILE A 72 0.49 9.40 2.37
CA ILE A 72 0.14 9.14 3.77
C ILE A 72 0.90 10.09 4.69
N VAL A 73 2.24 10.13 4.58
CA VAL A 73 3.05 11.00 5.46
C VAL A 73 2.82 12.48 5.19
N SER A 74 2.52 12.87 3.94
CA SER A 74 2.20 14.27 3.61
C SER A 74 0.91 14.73 4.29
N PHE A 75 -0.13 13.92 4.29
CA PHE A 75 -1.37 14.23 5.00
C PHE A 75 -1.20 14.18 6.53
N TYR A 76 -0.38 13.27 7.04
CA TYR A 76 -0.02 13.21 8.45
C TYR A 76 0.64 14.52 8.90
N GLU A 77 1.68 14.99 8.21
CA GLU A 77 2.36 16.26 8.49
C GLU A 77 1.44 17.48 8.31
N ALA A 78 0.72 17.54 7.18
CA ALA A 78 -0.17 18.66 6.85
C ALA A 78 -1.28 18.87 7.89
N SER A 79 -1.70 17.81 8.55
CA SER A 79 -2.75 17.85 9.58
C SER A 79 -2.22 18.11 10.99
N GLY A 80 -0.91 18.26 11.19
CA GLY A 80 -0.27 18.29 12.50
C GLY A 80 -0.48 16.97 13.25
N HIS A 81 -0.23 15.86 12.57
CA HIS A 81 -0.28 14.48 13.04
C HIS A 81 -1.68 13.94 13.40
N ARG A 82 -2.75 14.66 13.06
CA ARG A 82 -4.14 14.23 13.36
C ARG A 82 -4.66 13.15 12.40
N LEU A 83 -4.13 13.07 11.19
CA LEU A 83 -4.43 12.01 10.21
C LEU A 83 -3.45 10.85 10.41
N ASP A 84 -3.52 10.24 11.58
CA ASP A 84 -2.61 9.22 12.08
C ASP A 84 -2.91 7.81 11.52
N GLY A 85 -2.25 6.79 12.09
CA GLY A 85 -2.41 5.41 11.69
C GLY A 85 -3.83 4.87 11.89
N GLU A 86 -4.55 5.30 12.94
CA GLU A 86 -5.93 4.89 13.16
C GLU A 86 -6.87 5.46 12.09
N VAL A 87 -6.65 6.72 11.70
CA VAL A 87 -7.38 7.31 10.57
C VAL A 87 -7.07 6.56 9.27
N LEU A 88 -5.81 6.21 9.03
CA LEU A 88 -5.40 5.41 7.87
C LEU A 88 -6.16 4.07 7.81
N LEU A 89 -6.21 3.32 8.92
CA LEU A 89 -6.97 2.07 8.99
C LEU A 89 -8.46 2.28 8.71
N ARG A 90 -9.04 3.32 9.30
CA ARG A 90 -10.46 3.65 9.12
C ARG A 90 -10.79 3.93 7.67
N ILE A 91 -10.07 4.82 7.00
CA ILE A 91 -10.36 5.19 5.60
C ILE A 91 -10.17 4.01 4.65
N LYS A 92 -9.18 3.14 4.90
CA LYS A 92 -8.94 1.95 4.07
C LYS A 92 -10.00 0.88 4.32
N ARG A 93 -10.44 0.68 5.56
CA ARG A 93 -11.55 -0.23 5.88
C ARG A 93 -12.83 0.22 5.18
N ASP A 94 -13.16 1.52 5.27
CA ASP A 94 -14.37 2.08 4.64
C ASP A 94 -14.32 1.95 3.11
N ALA A 95 -13.12 2.06 2.52
CA ALA A 95 -12.92 1.84 1.09
C ALA A 95 -13.11 0.37 0.72
N ALA A 96 -12.54 -0.57 1.50
CA ALA A 96 -12.66 -2.00 1.30
C ALA A 96 -14.12 -2.47 1.42
N GLU A 97 -14.87 -1.98 2.40
CA GLU A 97 -16.30 -2.30 2.57
C GLU A 97 -17.10 -1.99 1.30
N LYS A 98 -16.82 -0.85 0.65
CA LYS A 98 -17.49 -0.47 -0.62
C LYS A 98 -17.11 -1.37 -1.78
N MET A 99 -16.00 -2.07 -1.69
CA MET A 99 -15.51 -2.98 -2.74
C MET A 99 -15.95 -4.44 -2.53
N LYS A 100 -16.61 -4.79 -1.43
CA LYS A 100 -17.03 -6.17 -1.12
C LYS A 100 -17.89 -6.83 -2.22
N PHE A 101 -18.58 -6.04 -3.04
CA PHE A 101 -19.31 -6.59 -4.19
C PHE A 101 -18.40 -7.31 -5.20
N LEU A 102 -17.10 -6.94 -5.26
CA LEU A 102 -16.12 -7.59 -6.13
C LEU A 102 -15.86 -9.04 -5.71
N GLY A 103 -16.04 -9.40 -4.45
CA GLY A 103 -15.94 -10.77 -3.95
C GLY A 103 -16.93 -11.75 -4.60
N LYS A 104 -17.99 -11.24 -5.24
CA LYS A 104 -18.87 -12.07 -6.07
C LYS A 104 -18.19 -12.58 -7.35
N ILE A 105 -17.19 -11.84 -7.84
CA ILE A 105 -16.44 -12.11 -9.08
C ILE A 105 -15.08 -12.73 -8.75
N VAL A 106 -14.36 -12.10 -7.81
CA VAL A 106 -13.02 -12.52 -7.37
C VAL A 106 -13.17 -13.17 -6.00
N ASN A 107 -13.10 -14.51 -5.94
CA ASN A 107 -13.31 -15.28 -4.74
C ASN A 107 -12.22 -16.33 -4.56
N GLY A 108 -11.42 -16.15 -3.52
CA GLY A 108 -10.26 -16.99 -3.19
C GLY A 108 -10.60 -18.43 -2.82
N ASN A 109 -11.84 -18.71 -2.38
CA ASN A 109 -12.27 -20.08 -2.06
C ASN A 109 -12.74 -20.87 -3.30
N ARG A 110 -13.27 -20.16 -4.31
CA ARG A 110 -13.92 -20.82 -5.45
C ARG A 110 -12.97 -21.11 -6.60
N SER A 111 -11.86 -20.39 -6.67
CA SER A 111 -10.97 -20.46 -7.82
C SER A 111 -9.55 -20.00 -7.51
N ASN A 112 -8.57 -20.71 -8.04
CA ASN A 112 -7.16 -20.36 -7.96
C ASN A 112 -6.71 -19.29 -8.97
N TRP A 113 -7.60 -18.83 -9.88
CA TRP A 113 -7.19 -17.89 -10.91
C TRP A 113 -6.69 -16.54 -10.38
N PRO A 114 -7.25 -15.96 -9.28
CA PRO A 114 -6.71 -14.72 -8.75
C PRO A 114 -5.27 -14.88 -8.27
N TYR A 115 -4.98 -15.96 -7.55
CA TYR A 115 -3.63 -16.27 -7.05
C TYR A 115 -2.64 -16.48 -8.22
N LYS A 116 -3.04 -17.23 -9.25
CA LYS A 116 -2.21 -17.41 -10.45
C LYS A 116 -1.96 -16.11 -11.22
N LEU A 117 -2.93 -15.18 -11.21
CA LEU A 117 -2.75 -13.87 -11.84
C LEU A 117 -1.73 -13.03 -11.07
N PHE A 118 -1.83 -13.02 -9.73
CA PHE A 118 -0.85 -12.36 -8.89
C PHE A 118 0.55 -12.98 -9.07
N GLU A 119 0.66 -14.29 -9.01
CA GLU A 119 1.93 -15.00 -9.22
C GLU A 119 2.57 -14.60 -10.55
N LYS A 120 1.84 -14.69 -11.67
CA LYS A 120 2.34 -14.27 -12.98
C LYS A 120 2.83 -12.82 -13.00
N THR A 121 2.12 -11.93 -12.32
CA THR A 121 2.47 -10.51 -12.24
C THR A 121 3.78 -10.32 -11.49
N TYR A 122 3.95 -10.99 -10.36
CA TYR A 122 5.19 -10.91 -9.56
C TYR A 122 6.37 -11.62 -10.25
N VAL A 123 6.14 -12.75 -10.94
CA VAL A 123 7.17 -13.42 -11.77
C VAL A 123 7.66 -12.47 -12.86
N LYS A 124 6.73 -11.80 -13.57
CA LYS A 124 7.09 -10.82 -14.59
C LYS A 124 7.88 -9.64 -14.01
N PHE A 125 7.41 -9.10 -12.88
CA PHE A 125 8.10 -8.02 -12.16
C PHE A 125 9.53 -8.45 -11.79
N ASN A 126 9.69 -9.62 -11.17
CA ASN A 126 10.99 -10.14 -10.73
C ASN A 126 11.98 -10.31 -11.89
N LYS A 127 11.48 -10.76 -13.06
CA LYS A 127 12.31 -10.85 -14.27
C LYS A 127 12.78 -9.46 -14.72
N MET A 128 11.86 -8.50 -14.85
CA MET A 128 12.17 -7.12 -15.24
C MET A 128 13.16 -6.48 -14.26
N GLN A 129 12.95 -6.64 -12.97
CA GLN A 129 13.83 -6.12 -11.93
C GLN A 129 15.26 -6.63 -12.09
N LYS A 130 15.45 -7.94 -12.28
CA LYS A 130 16.78 -8.54 -12.49
C LYS A 130 17.48 -7.97 -13.73
N GLU A 131 16.73 -7.73 -14.82
CA GLU A 131 17.26 -7.15 -16.06
C GLU A 131 17.70 -5.69 -15.85
N HIS A 132 16.97 -4.90 -15.05
CA HIS A 132 17.34 -3.52 -14.72
C HIS A 132 18.48 -3.46 -13.70
N GLN A 133 18.45 -4.28 -12.66
CA GLN A 133 19.53 -4.33 -11.68
C GLN A 133 20.88 -4.76 -12.29
N ALA A 134 20.87 -5.63 -13.29
CA ALA A 134 22.08 -5.97 -14.03
C ALA A 134 22.71 -4.77 -14.76
N LYS A 135 21.95 -3.69 -14.97
CA LYS A 135 22.40 -2.42 -15.57
C LYS A 135 22.66 -1.33 -14.52
N GLY A 136 22.54 -1.64 -13.23
CA GLY A 136 22.67 -0.67 -12.14
C GLY A 136 21.44 0.23 -11.94
N GLU A 137 20.27 -0.18 -12.46
CA GLU A 137 18.98 0.53 -12.33
C GLU A 137 18.09 -0.19 -11.31
N TRP A 138 17.12 0.50 -10.72
CA TRP A 138 16.12 -0.04 -9.76
C TRP A 138 16.76 -0.64 -8.51
N MET A 139 17.88 -0.08 -8.07
CA MET A 139 18.70 -0.66 -7.00
C MET A 139 18.05 -0.61 -5.62
N ASP A 140 17.11 0.33 -5.41
CA ASP A 140 16.39 0.48 -4.14
C ASP A 140 15.04 -0.27 -4.12
N SER A 141 14.71 -1.03 -5.17
CA SER A 141 13.44 -1.73 -5.25
C SER A 141 13.41 -2.99 -4.37
N TRP A 142 12.20 -3.38 -3.93
CA TRP A 142 12.01 -4.63 -3.17
C TRP A 142 12.58 -5.84 -3.91
N LYS A 143 13.28 -6.70 -3.21
CA LYS A 143 13.56 -8.05 -3.70
C LYS A 143 12.32 -8.91 -3.47
N VAL A 144 11.89 -9.64 -4.51
CA VAL A 144 10.74 -10.53 -4.44
C VAL A 144 11.21 -11.99 -4.52
N GLU A 145 10.82 -12.80 -3.54
CA GLU A 145 11.01 -14.25 -3.58
C GLU A 145 9.65 -14.92 -3.65
N ILE A 146 9.43 -15.70 -4.73
CA ILE A 146 8.14 -16.33 -5.00
C ILE A 146 8.13 -17.73 -4.40
N ASN A 147 7.14 -17.96 -3.54
CA ASN A 147 6.90 -19.21 -2.84
C ASN A 147 8.15 -19.81 -2.16
N PRO A 148 8.94 -19.03 -1.38
CA PRO A 148 10.13 -19.54 -0.73
C PRO A 148 9.82 -20.66 0.30
N ASP A 149 8.60 -20.65 0.85
CA ASP A 149 8.14 -21.61 1.87
C ASP A 149 7.59 -22.92 1.28
N GLY A 150 7.52 -23.04 -0.06
CA GLY A 150 7.00 -24.23 -0.72
C GLY A 150 5.51 -24.48 -0.47
N ARG A 151 4.71 -23.43 -0.29
CA ARG A 151 3.25 -23.52 -0.08
C ARG A 151 2.56 -24.13 -1.30
N THR A 152 1.62 -25.04 -1.07
CA THR A 152 0.88 -25.74 -2.12
C THR A 152 -0.50 -25.13 -2.41
N GLU A 153 -0.96 -24.21 -1.55
CA GLU A 153 -2.25 -23.52 -1.62
C GLU A 153 -2.05 -22.01 -1.69
N GLY A 154 -2.95 -21.33 -2.44
CA GLY A 154 -2.99 -19.88 -2.49
C GLY A 154 -1.83 -19.24 -3.24
N PHE A 155 -1.34 -18.10 -2.76
CA PHE A 155 -0.19 -17.39 -3.31
C PHE A 155 0.74 -16.93 -2.20
N CYS A 156 1.99 -17.41 -2.22
CA CYS A 156 3.02 -17.08 -1.25
C CYS A 156 4.17 -16.33 -1.91
N PHE A 157 4.67 -15.29 -1.25
CA PHE A 157 5.89 -14.57 -1.65
C PHE A 157 6.47 -13.80 -0.47
N HIS A 158 7.77 -13.53 -0.51
CA HIS A 158 8.43 -12.63 0.43
C HIS A 158 8.84 -11.34 -0.28
N LEU A 159 8.70 -10.21 0.42
CA LEU A 159 9.28 -8.93 0.06
C LEU A 159 10.42 -8.61 1.02
N ILE A 160 11.58 -8.26 0.47
CA ILE A 160 12.80 -8.00 1.22
C ILE A 160 13.36 -6.64 0.81
N GLY A 161 13.86 -5.87 1.77
CA GLY A 161 14.44 -4.55 1.54
C GLY A 161 13.38 -3.48 1.25
N CYS A 162 12.40 -3.36 2.14
CA CYS A 162 11.29 -2.41 1.97
C CYS A 162 11.77 -0.95 2.02
N PRO A 163 11.73 -0.19 0.90
CA PRO A 163 12.13 1.21 0.88
C PRO A 163 11.23 2.11 1.71
N ILE A 164 9.96 1.71 1.90
CA ILE A 164 9.02 2.41 2.79
C ILE A 164 9.49 2.27 4.24
N ALA A 165 9.84 1.05 4.67
CA ALA A 165 10.32 0.82 6.03
C ALA A 165 11.64 1.55 6.29
N LYS A 166 12.53 1.59 5.30
CA LYS A 166 13.78 2.36 5.36
C LYS A 166 13.48 3.86 5.55
N HIS A 167 12.71 4.46 4.64
CA HIS A 167 12.34 5.86 4.71
C HIS A 167 11.65 6.22 6.04
N ALA A 168 10.69 5.42 6.47
CA ALA A 168 9.96 5.67 7.71
C ALA A 168 10.88 5.69 8.94
N LYS A 169 11.84 4.76 9.02
CA LYS A 169 12.82 4.71 10.12
C LYS A 169 13.78 5.90 10.09
N GLU A 170 14.24 6.29 8.90
CA GLU A 170 15.17 7.40 8.72
C GLU A 170 14.55 8.77 9.01
N HIS A 171 13.22 8.92 8.79
CA HIS A 171 12.51 10.19 8.92
C HIS A 171 11.53 10.28 10.10
N GLY A 172 11.52 9.29 11.00
CA GLY A 172 10.72 9.33 12.22
C GLY A 172 9.24 8.96 12.05
N TYR A 173 8.90 8.24 10.98
CA TYR A 173 7.53 7.77 10.70
C TYR A 173 7.31 6.28 11.00
N ALA A 174 8.22 5.66 11.76
CA ALA A 174 8.18 4.23 12.03
C ALA A 174 6.84 3.78 12.67
N ASP A 175 6.23 4.63 13.48
CA ASP A 175 4.97 4.35 14.18
C ASP A 175 3.76 4.23 13.22
N LEU A 176 3.85 4.77 11.99
CA LEU A 176 2.80 4.65 10.98
C LEU A 176 2.86 3.31 10.22
N LEU A 177 4.03 2.65 10.19
CA LEU A 177 4.25 1.45 9.39
C LEU A 177 3.32 0.28 9.73
N PRO A 178 3.10 -0.08 11.02
CA PRO A 178 2.23 -1.20 11.36
C PRO A 178 0.80 -0.99 10.84
N TYR A 179 0.34 0.24 10.84
CA TYR A 179 -0.98 0.60 10.31
C TYR A 179 -1.04 0.45 8.78
N LEU A 180 -0.02 0.95 8.07
CA LEU A 180 0.05 0.77 6.62
C LEU A 180 0.09 -0.72 6.25
N CYS A 181 0.97 -1.49 6.87
CA CYS A 181 1.11 -2.92 6.61
C CYS A 181 -0.19 -3.68 6.88
N ARG A 182 -0.93 -3.32 7.94
CA ARG A 182 -2.23 -3.94 8.27
C ARG A 182 -3.29 -3.72 7.19
N THR A 183 -3.19 -2.66 6.38
CA THR A 183 -4.18 -2.40 5.32
C THR A 183 -4.24 -3.48 4.23
N ASP A 184 -3.18 -4.29 4.07
CA ASP A 184 -3.13 -5.39 3.11
C ASP A 184 -4.18 -6.47 3.40
N HIS A 185 -4.53 -6.67 4.69
CA HIS A 185 -5.57 -7.61 5.10
C HIS A 185 -6.95 -7.24 4.55
N TYR A 186 -7.26 -5.93 4.44
CA TYR A 186 -8.57 -5.49 3.94
C TYR A 186 -8.79 -5.84 2.47
N LEU A 187 -7.74 -5.79 1.65
CA LEU A 187 -7.83 -6.19 0.25
C LEU A 187 -8.06 -7.70 0.11
N ALA A 188 -7.40 -8.51 0.95
CA ALA A 188 -7.63 -9.94 0.99
C ALA A 188 -9.10 -10.26 1.33
N GLU A 189 -9.65 -9.61 2.37
CA GLU A 189 -11.04 -9.80 2.81
C GLU A 189 -12.07 -9.48 1.71
N VAL A 190 -11.82 -8.46 0.89
CA VAL A 190 -12.69 -8.14 -0.27
C VAL A 190 -12.79 -9.30 -1.25
N MET A 191 -11.72 -10.09 -1.39
CA MET A 191 -11.63 -11.21 -2.34
C MET A 191 -11.97 -12.58 -1.73
N HIS A 192 -12.62 -12.64 -0.55
CA HIS A 192 -12.79 -13.88 0.20
C HIS A 192 -11.47 -14.64 0.38
N ALA A 193 -10.44 -13.91 0.74
CA ALA A 193 -9.13 -14.44 1.06
C ALA A 193 -8.67 -13.95 2.44
N ARG A 194 -7.68 -14.60 2.98
CA ARG A 194 -6.96 -14.21 4.20
C ARG A 194 -5.49 -14.07 3.88
N LEU A 195 -4.91 -13.01 4.42
CA LEU A 195 -3.46 -12.86 4.45
C LEU A 195 -2.94 -13.48 5.75
N ILE A 196 -2.11 -14.49 5.62
CA ILE A 196 -1.28 -15.04 6.70
C ILE A 196 0.09 -14.37 6.57
N ARG A 197 0.53 -13.69 7.63
CA ARG A 197 1.81 -12.97 7.67
C ARG A 197 2.37 -13.05 9.08
N THR A 198 3.54 -13.67 9.25
CA THR A 198 4.15 -13.94 10.55
C THR A 198 5.22 -12.93 10.91
N GLN A 199 5.75 -12.22 9.91
CA GLN A 199 6.74 -11.17 10.11
C GLN A 199 6.63 -10.05 9.07
N ILE A 200 7.06 -8.84 9.48
CA ILE A 200 7.22 -7.67 8.60
C ILE A 200 8.49 -6.90 8.97
N GLU A 201 9.16 -6.33 7.98
CA GLU A 201 10.35 -5.49 8.21
C GLU A 201 10.06 -4.25 9.05
N ALA A 202 8.82 -3.77 9.05
CA ALA A 202 8.36 -2.66 9.89
C ALA A 202 8.55 -2.95 11.39
N LEU A 203 8.38 -4.21 11.80
CA LEU A 203 8.53 -4.68 13.19
C LEU A 203 9.86 -5.42 13.43
N GLY A 204 10.81 -5.33 12.51
CA GLY A 204 12.15 -5.90 12.67
C GLY A 204 12.31 -7.32 12.12
N GLY A 205 11.34 -7.83 11.35
CA GLY A 205 11.50 -9.07 10.59
C GLY A 205 12.51 -8.94 9.45
N ASP A 206 13.07 -10.05 9.01
CA ASP A 206 14.03 -10.13 7.92
C ASP A 206 13.39 -9.92 6.54
N CYS A 207 12.07 -10.11 6.47
CA CYS A 207 11.24 -9.88 5.28
C CYS A 207 9.80 -9.58 5.69
N CYS A 208 8.98 -9.22 4.70
CA CYS A 208 7.53 -9.28 4.83
C CYS A 208 7.06 -10.57 4.14
N ASP A 209 6.61 -11.56 4.92
CA ASP A 209 6.11 -12.82 4.41
C ASP A 209 4.61 -12.72 4.10
N TYR A 210 4.26 -12.94 2.85
CA TYR A 210 2.88 -12.90 2.40
C TYR A 210 2.42 -14.29 1.98
N TRP A 211 1.34 -14.77 2.59
CA TRP A 211 0.65 -15.96 2.13
C TRP A 211 -0.85 -15.72 2.09
N TYR A 212 -1.39 -15.58 0.88
CA TYR A 212 -2.82 -15.42 0.64
C TYR A 212 -3.46 -16.77 0.41
N VAL A 213 -4.48 -17.10 1.20
CA VAL A 213 -5.32 -18.31 1.06
C VAL A 213 -6.79 -17.92 1.04
N GLY A 214 -7.69 -18.84 0.67
CA GLY A 214 -9.12 -18.61 0.83
C GLY A 214 -9.52 -18.40 2.29
N ASP A 215 -10.57 -17.61 2.57
CA ASP A 215 -11.03 -17.36 3.95
C ASP A 215 -11.73 -18.58 4.59
N GLU A 216 -11.98 -19.65 3.80
CA GLU A 216 -12.45 -20.97 4.24
C GLU A 216 -11.33 -22.03 4.26
N SER A 217 -10.07 -21.64 4.01
CA SER A 217 -8.95 -22.58 3.95
C SER A 217 -8.69 -23.27 5.28
N PRO A 218 -8.47 -24.59 5.30
CA PRO A 218 -8.09 -25.32 6.51
C PRO A 218 -6.74 -24.88 7.08
N ALA A 219 -5.87 -24.26 6.26
CA ALA A 219 -4.59 -23.71 6.73
C ALA A 219 -4.78 -22.65 7.82
N LEU A 220 -5.93 -21.96 7.85
CA LEU A 220 -6.22 -20.90 8.82
C LEU A 220 -6.32 -21.42 10.26
N GLU A 221 -6.65 -22.70 10.48
CA GLU A 221 -6.73 -23.25 11.84
C GLU A 221 -5.38 -23.20 12.57
N GLN A 222 -4.28 -23.40 11.82
CA GLN A 222 -2.92 -23.29 12.37
C GLN A 222 -2.55 -21.87 12.78
N TYR A 223 -3.18 -20.85 12.16
CA TYR A 223 -2.86 -19.43 12.32
C TYR A 223 -4.00 -18.62 12.93
N LYS A 224 -4.97 -19.28 13.59
CA LYS A 224 -6.17 -18.61 14.15
C LYS A 224 -5.87 -17.53 15.18
N ASP A 225 -4.79 -17.71 15.96
CA ASP A 225 -4.37 -16.79 17.02
C ASP A 225 -3.31 -15.78 16.54
N LEU A 226 -2.99 -15.78 15.24
CA LEU A 226 -2.02 -14.86 14.66
C LEU A 226 -2.63 -13.45 14.55
N GLU A 227 -1.93 -12.48 15.13
CA GLU A 227 -2.30 -11.07 14.96
C GLU A 227 -2.17 -10.61 13.50
N LYS A 228 -3.07 -9.72 13.09
CA LYS A 228 -2.99 -9.07 11.78
C LYS A 228 -1.96 -7.94 11.84
N ILE A 229 -0.74 -8.23 11.38
CA ILE A 229 0.36 -7.29 11.28
C ILE A 229 0.59 -6.82 9.86
#